data_658bbca1154f6c4eb5c6848b17171e93
#
_entry.id   658bbca1154f6c4eb5c6848b17171e93
#
_cell.length_a   1.000
_cell.length_b   1.000
_cell.length_c   1.000
_cell.angle_alpha   90.00
_cell.angle_beta   90.00
_cell.angle_gamma   90.00
#
_symmetry.space_group_name_H-M   'P 1'
#
loop_
_entity.id
_entity.type
_entity.pdbx_description
1 polymer ?
#
loop_
_entity_poly.entity_id
_entity_poly.type
_entity_poly.pdbx_seq_one_letter_code
_entity_poly.pdbx_strand_id
1 'polypeptide(L)'
;APPKDLNARAPVWQGMEECLSNGWTRSIGVSNYGAHHLDAMLSYATVMPSVNQIEINPWLQRPALRAATEGVGAKVMAYSPLARGHKLTDPGISKIAVSLGCTPAQAAIKWCFDAGAITIPKSNKPNRISENLDSLKLDLSGTEEEFAALEESYVSGWDPTSEP
;
A
#
# COMPACT_ATOMS: atom_id res chain seq x y z
N ALA A 1 11.45 -1.83 -5.55
CA ALA A 1 12.22 -1.09 -4.53
C ALA A 1 13.07 -0.04 -5.21
N PRO A 2 13.38 1.08 -4.55
CA PRO A 2 14.30 2.07 -5.12
C PRO A 2 15.67 1.42 -5.37
N PRO A 3 16.39 1.81 -6.44
CA PRO A 3 17.74 1.37 -6.64
C PRO A 3 18.62 1.72 -5.41
N LYS A 4 19.42 0.79 -4.95
CA LYS A 4 20.36 1.02 -3.83
C LYS A 4 21.44 2.04 -4.18
N ASP A 5 21.88 2.05 -5.45
CA ASP A 5 22.74 3.10 -5.97
C ASP A 5 21.90 4.37 -6.19
N LEU A 6 22.18 5.38 -5.38
CA LEU A 6 21.51 6.69 -5.45
C LEU A 6 21.63 7.32 -6.84
N ASN A 7 22.78 7.11 -7.53
CA ASN A 7 23.01 7.66 -8.87
C ASN A 7 22.18 6.95 -9.95
N ALA A 8 21.66 5.76 -9.68
CA ALA A 8 20.84 5.03 -10.64
C ALA A 8 19.37 5.46 -10.65
N ARG A 9 18.89 6.17 -9.62
CA ARG A 9 17.46 6.52 -9.50
C ARG A 9 16.99 7.45 -10.60
N ALA A 10 17.71 8.55 -10.83
CA ALA A 10 17.33 9.51 -11.86
C ALA A 10 17.38 8.90 -13.28
N PRO A 11 18.43 8.20 -13.72
CA PRO A 11 18.45 7.56 -15.04
C PRO A 11 17.34 6.51 -15.22
N VAL A 12 17.05 5.70 -14.18
CA VAL A 12 15.95 4.73 -14.24
C VAL A 12 14.59 5.42 -14.40
N TRP A 13 14.37 6.52 -13.66
CA TRP A 13 13.14 7.27 -13.77
C TRP A 13 12.99 7.95 -15.13
N GLN A 14 14.07 8.53 -15.67
CA GLN A 14 14.09 9.09 -17.02
C GLN A 14 13.69 8.05 -18.08
N GLY A 15 14.21 6.81 -17.98
CA GLY A 15 13.77 5.72 -18.85
C GLY A 15 12.26 5.39 -18.72
N MET A 16 11.68 5.53 -17.52
CA MET A 16 10.22 5.39 -17.34
C MET A 16 9.46 6.54 -18.00
N GLU A 17 9.96 7.78 -17.89
CA GLU A 17 9.39 8.95 -18.56
C GLU A 17 9.46 8.82 -20.08
N GLU A 18 10.53 8.25 -20.64
CA GLU A 18 10.64 7.91 -22.07
C GLU A 18 9.58 6.88 -22.49
N CYS A 19 9.34 5.84 -21.68
CA CYS A 19 8.27 4.88 -21.94
C CYS A 19 6.88 5.55 -22.00
N LEU A 20 6.64 6.51 -21.10
CA LEU A 20 5.40 7.29 -21.09
C LEU A 20 5.29 8.18 -22.33
N SER A 21 6.34 8.92 -22.67
CA SER A 21 6.36 9.87 -23.81
C SER A 21 6.21 9.15 -25.17
N ASN A 22 6.75 7.94 -25.28
CA ASN A 22 6.61 7.09 -26.46
C ASN A 22 5.24 6.39 -26.55
N GLY A 23 4.36 6.57 -25.56
CA GLY A 23 3.04 5.95 -25.53
C GLY A 23 3.06 4.43 -25.28
N TRP A 24 4.19 3.87 -24.82
CA TRP A 24 4.30 2.44 -24.49
C TRP A 24 3.56 2.09 -23.20
N THR A 25 3.33 3.08 -22.34
CA THR A 25 2.48 2.97 -21.17
C THR A 25 1.62 4.23 -21.00
N ARG A 26 0.53 4.15 -20.23
CA ARG A 26 -0.36 5.28 -19.94
C ARG A 26 -0.05 5.97 -18.63
N SER A 27 0.68 5.31 -17.74
CA SER A 27 1.12 5.86 -16.47
C SER A 27 2.37 5.13 -15.98
N ILE A 28 3.15 5.80 -15.14
CA ILE A 28 4.36 5.28 -14.52
C ILE A 28 4.29 5.46 -13.01
N GLY A 29 4.96 4.59 -12.26
CA GLY A 29 4.94 4.63 -10.82
C GLY A 29 6.17 3.99 -10.20
N VAL A 30 6.25 4.12 -8.89
CA VAL A 30 7.35 3.59 -8.10
C VAL A 30 6.85 2.53 -7.11
N SER A 31 7.77 1.78 -6.53
CA SER A 31 7.48 0.82 -5.46
C SER A 31 8.48 0.96 -4.33
N ASN A 32 7.97 0.97 -3.10
CA ASN A 32 8.73 1.07 -1.86
C ASN A 32 9.60 2.35 -1.75
N TYR A 33 9.12 3.44 -2.30
CA TYR A 33 9.75 4.74 -2.07
C TYR A 33 9.31 5.26 -0.70
N GLY A 34 10.28 5.54 0.18
CA GLY A 34 10.06 6.27 1.44
C GLY A 34 9.88 7.77 1.18
N ALA A 35 9.53 8.53 2.21
CA ALA A 35 9.33 9.98 2.07
C ALA A 35 10.57 10.69 1.50
N HIS A 36 11.76 10.35 1.99
CA HIS A 36 13.02 10.91 1.49
C HIS A 36 13.32 10.55 0.03
N HIS A 37 12.85 9.39 -0.45
CA HIS A 37 12.98 9.02 -1.86
C HIS A 37 12.06 9.88 -2.74
N LEU A 38 10.83 10.14 -2.27
CA LEU A 38 9.86 10.98 -2.96
C LEU A 38 10.34 12.44 -3.00
N ASP A 39 10.90 12.94 -1.90
CA ASP A 39 11.51 14.28 -1.84
C ASP A 39 12.69 14.39 -2.83
N ALA A 40 13.55 13.39 -2.89
CA ALA A 40 14.66 13.37 -3.84
C ALA A 40 14.18 13.40 -5.30
N MET A 41 13.04 12.77 -5.62
CA MET A 41 12.46 12.77 -6.97
C MET A 41 12.13 14.18 -7.46
N LEU A 42 11.74 15.09 -6.58
CA LEU A 42 11.44 16.48 -6.94
C LEU A 42 12.60 17.21 -7.64
N SER A 43 13.84 16.72 -7.46
CA SER A 43 15.02 17.31 -8.07
C SER A 43 15.31 16.81 -9.49
N TYR A 44 14.74 15.67 -9.93
CA TYR A 44 15.10 15.06 -11.21
C TYR A 44 13.88 14.58 -12.04
N ALA A 45 12.72 14.37 -11.43
CA ALA A 45 11.54 13.93 -12.16
C ALA A 45 10.87 15.10 -12.87
N THR A 46 10.53 14.92 -14.15
CA THR A 46 9.69 15.87 -14.93
C THR A 46 8.22 15.48 -14.87
N VAL A 47 7.96 14.17 -14.70
CA VAL A 47 6.62 13.63 -14.43
C VAL A 47 6.67 12.89 -13.10
N MET A 48 5.84 13.26 -12.14
CA MET A 48 5.75 12.58 -10.86
C MET A 48 5.05 11.22 -10.99
N PRO A 49 5.36 10.25 -10.12
CA PRO A 49 4.75 8.92 -10.17
C PRO A 49 3.23 8.98 -9.96
N SER A 50 2.48 8.21 -10.73
CA SER A 50 1.03 8.06 -10.54
C SER A 50 0.69 7.24 -9.30
N VAL A 51 1.57 6.30 -8.92
CA VAL A 51 1.42 5.45 -7.74
C VAL A 51 2.76 5.23 -7.05
N ASN A 52 2.71 5.08 -5.72
CA ASN A 52 3.76 4.45 -4.92
C ASN A 52 3.19 3.16 -4.33
N GLN A 53 3.69 2.01 -4.79
CA GLN A 53 3.26 0.71 -4.29
C GLN A 53 4.09 0.33 -3.06
N ILE A 54 3.45 0.31 -1.89
CA ILE A 54 4.10 0.07 -0.58
C ILE A 54 3.31 -0.97 0.22
N GLU A 55 3.96 -1.59 1.20
CA GLU A 55 3.25 -2.45 2.15
C GLU A 55 2.37 -1.60 3.05
N ILE A 56 1.05 -1.86 3.01
CA ILE A 56 0.04 -1.26 3.87
C ILE A 56 -0.93 -2.36 4.30
N ASN A 57 -1.18 -2.43 5.60
CA ASN A 57 -2.17 -3.29 6.23
C ASN A 57 -2.53 -2.71 7.61
N PRO A 58 -3.56 -3.23 8.34
CA PRO A 58 -3.95 -2.68 9.64
C PRO A 58 -2.84 -2.64 10.70
N TRP A 59 -1.83 -3.50 10.61
CA TRP A 59 -0.68 -3.56 11.54
C TRP A 59 0.53 -2.76 11.05
N LEU A 60 0.45 -2.17 9.83
CA LEU A 60 1.45 -1.30 9.23
C LEU A 60 0.75 -0.19 8.46
N GLN A 61 0.24 0.80 9.15
CA GLN A 61 -0.66 1.81 8.59
C GLN A 61 0.06 2.95 7.86
N ARG A 62 1.29 3.25 8.22
CA ARG A 62 2.21 4.22 7.59
C ARG A 62 1.57 5.59 7.29
N PRO A 63 0.92 6.27 8.24
CA PRO A 63 0.21 7.51 7.96
C PRO A 63 1.11 8.61 7.37
N ALA A 64 2.33 8.77 7.88
CA ALA A 64 3.28 9.76 7.39
C ALA A 64 3.73 9.46 5.94
N LEU A 65 4.01 8.20 5.61
CA LEU A 65 4.42 7.82 4.25
C LEU A 65 3.26 7.91 3.25
N ARG A 66 2.05 7.61 3.67
CA ARG A 66 0.85 7.81 2.85
C ARG A 66 0.67 9.29 2.54
N ALA A 67 0.72 10.14 3.55
CA ALA A 67 0.64 11.60 3.36
C ALA A 67 1.76 12.13 2.45
N ALA A 68 3.01 11.68 2.60
CA ALA A 68 4.11 12.06 1.73
C ALA A 68 3.87 11.59 0.28
N THR A 69 3.33 10.39 0.08
CA THR A 69 2.99 9.87 -1.25
C THR A 69 1.90 10.73 -1.92
N GLU A 70 0.85 11.05 -1.19
CA GLU A 70 -0.25 11.90 -1.67
C GLU A 70 0.22 13.34 -1.91
N GLY A 71 1.14 13.83 -1.09
CA GLY A 71 1.74 15.17 -1.19
C GLY A 71 2.46 15.41 -2.51
N VAL A 72 3.02 14.37 -3.15
CA VAL A 72 3.61 14.46 -4.49
C VAL A 72 2.61 14.14 -5.61
N GLY A 73 1.32 13.99 -5.31
CA GLY A 73 0.26 13.71 -6.27
C GLY A 73 0.11 12.24 -6.64
N ALA A 74 0.87 11.33 -6.02
CA ALA A 74 0.78 9.89 -6.26
C ALA A 74 -0.32 9.24 -5.42
N LYS A 75 -0.91 8.14 -5.94
CA LYS A 75 -1.80 7.28 -5.16
C LYS A 75 -1.00 6.19 -4.44
N VAL A 76 -1.42 5.87 -3.23
CA VAL A 76 -0.90 4.70 -2.51
C VAL A 76 -1.49 3.43 -3.10
N MET A 77 -0.64 2.44 -3.40
CA MET A 77 -1.09 1.10 -3.77
C MET A 77 -0.59 0.11 -2.70
N ALA A 78 -1.55 -0.53 -2.00
CA ALA A 78 -1.27 -1.38 -0.85
C ALA A 78 -0.99 -2.82 -1.28
N TYR A 79 0.28 -3.24 -1.24
CA TYR A 79 0.59 -4.66 -1.33
C TYR A 79 0.60 -5.31 0.06
N SER A 80 0.50 -6.65 0.11
CA SER A 80 0.37 -7.43 1.35
C SER A 80 -0.71 -6.89 2.32
N PRO A 81 -1.94 -6.56 1.85
CA PRO A 81 -2.99 -6.01 2.71
C PRO A 81 -3.40 -6.98 3.82
N LEU A 82 -3.07 -8.26 3.69
CA LEU A 82 -3.30 -9.33 4.66
C LEU A 82 -2.06 -9.68 5.49
N ALA A 83 -1.00 -8.85 5.48
CA ALA A 83 0.27 -9.15 6.15
C ALA A 83 0.77 -10.58 5.85
N ARG A 84 0.65 -11.04 4.58
CA ARG A 84 0.91 -12.42 4.11
C ARG A 84 0.14 -13.52 4.86
N GLY A 85 -0.91 -13.15 5.59
CA GLY A 85 -1.72 -14.04 6.41
C GLY A 85 -1.18 -14.26 7.83
N HIS A 86 -0.04 -13.67 8.20
CA HIS A 86 0.59 -13.89 9.50
C HIS A 86 -0.23 -13.33 10.68
N LYS A 87 -1.04 -12.32 10.41
CA LYS A 87 -1.81 -11.58 11.42
C LYS A 87 -3.32 -11.84 11.39
N LEU A 88 -3.81 -12.74 10.53
CA LEU A 88 -5.25 -12.99 10.41
C LEU A 88 -5.88 -13.69 11.63
N THR A 89 -5.06 -14.21 12.53
CA THR A 89 -5.49 -14.80 13.82
C THR A 89 -5.29 -13.85 15.00
N ASP A 90 -4.89 -12.62 14.76
CA ASP A 90 -4.74 -11.60 15.79
C ASP A 90 -6.08 -11.37 16.50
N PRO A 91 -6.11 -11.27 17.86
CA PRO A 91 -7.35 -11.09 18.62
C PRO A 91 -8.08 -9.77 18.28
N GLY A 92 -7.36 -8.69 17.98
CA GLY A 92 -7.93 -7.39 17.64
C GLY A 92 -8.73 -7.44 16.35
N ILE A 93 -8.11 -7.90 15.26
CA ILE A 93 -8.83 -8.03 13.98
C ILE A 93 -9.96 -9.07 14.05
N SER A 94 -9.78 -10.13 14.86
CA SER A 94 -10.83 -11.14 15.06
C SER A 94 -12.05 -10.54 15.75
N LYS A 95 -11.86 -9.68 16.76
CA LYS A 95 -12.93 -8.96 17.43
C LYS A 95 -13.69 -8.03 16.46
N ILE A 96 -12.94 -7.25 15.67
CA ILE A 96 -13.51 -6.37 14.64
C ILE A 96 -14.33 -7.19 13.63
N ALA A 97 -13.78 -8.29 13.13
CA ALA A 97 -14.45 -9.15 12.15
C ALA A 97 -15.78 -9.73 12.69
N VAL A 98 -15.79 -10.15 13.96
CA VAL A 98 -17.02 -10.64 14.62
C VAL A 98 -18.06 -9.54 14.72
N SER A 99 -17.70 -8.33 15.13
CA SER A 99 -18.66 -7.21 15.26
C SER A 99 -19.28 -6.81 13.93
N LEU A 100 -18.51 -6.95 12.83
CA LEU A 100 -18.94 -6.62 11.47
C LEU A 100 -19.59 -7.79 10.72
N GLY A 101 -19.62 -9.00 11.29
CA GLY A 101 -20.15 -10.19 10.64
C GLY A 101 -19.35 -10.60 9.39
N CYS A 102 -18.04 -10.39 9.38
CA CYS A 102 -17.16 -10.69 8.25
C CYS A 102 -15.95 -11.52 8.67
N THR A 103 -15.05 -11.83 7.71
CA THR A 103 -13.78 -12.47 8.02
C THR A 103 -12.70 -11.44 8.35
N PRO A 104 -11.65 -11.79 9.13
CA PRO A 104 -10.49 -10.95 9.35
C PRO A 104 -9.83 -10.46 8.05
N ALA A 105 -9.82 -11.30 7.01
CA ALA A 105 -9.29 -10.93 5.71
C ALA A 105 -10.12 -9.83 5.04
N GLN A 106 -11.45 -9.94 5.09
CA GLN A 106 -12.35 -8.92 4.55
C GLN A 106 -12.21 -7.60 5.30
N ALA A 107 -12.16 -7.63 6.64
CA ALA A 107 -11.96 -6.44 7.46
C ALA A 107 -10.64 -5.72 7.11
N ALA A 108 -9.54 -6.47 6.98
CA ALA A 108 -8.22 -5.91 6.64
C ALA A 108 -8.19 -5.31 5.22
N ILE A 109 -8.78 -5.96 4.21
CA ILE A 109 -8.86 -5.44 2.84
C ILE A 109 -9.70 -4.17 2.80
N LYS A 110 -10.86 -4.17 3.45
CA LYS A 110 -11.74 -3.00 3.48
C LYS A 110 -11.07 -1.81 4.17
N TRP A 111 -10.36 -2.06 5.27
CA TRP A 111 -9.59 -1.00 5.94
C TRP A 111 -8.56 -0.36 5.01
N CYS A 112 -7.78 -1.16 4.25
CA CYS A 112 -6.83 -0.62 3.28
C CYS A 112 -7.53 0.23 2.21
N PHE A 113 -8.71 -0.20 1.74
CA PHE A 113 -9.49 0.54 0.76
C PHE A 113 -10.01 1.87 1.33
N ASP A 114 -10.60 1.85 2.54
CA ASP A 114 -11.13 3.05 3.22
C ASP A 114 -10.01 4.02 3.62
N ALA A 115 -8.79 3.49 3.84
CA ALA A 115 -7.59 4.29 4.01
C ALA A 115 -7.12 5.01 2.72
N GLY A 116 -7.88 4.90 1.61
CA GLY A 116 -7.61 5.56 0.33
C GLY A 116 -6.62 4.82 -0.57
N ALA A 117 -6.20 3.60 -0.22
CA ALA A 117 -5.23 2.86 -0.99
C ALA A 117 -5.87 2.00 -2.10
N ILE A 118 -5.21 1.91 -3.24
CA ILE A 118 -5.49 0.89 -4.26
C ILE A 118 -5.03 -0.45 -3.68
N THR A 119 -5.96 -1.30 -3.27
CA THR A 119 -5.66 -2.53 -2.54
C THR A 119 -5.53 -3.71 -3.48
N ILE A 120 -4.40 -4.45 -3.41
CA ILE A 120 -4.06 -5.54 -4.34
C ILE A 120 -3.86 -6.89 -3.60
N PRO A 121 -4.93 -7.49 -3.04
CA PRO A 121 -4.86 -8.80 -2.40
C PRO A 121 -4.63 -9.89 -3.43
N LYS A 122 -3.72 -10.82 -3.14
CA LYS A 122 -3.43 -11.97 -4.01
C LYS A 122 -4.13 -13.21 -3.50
N SER A 123 -4.82 -13.92 -4.38
CA SER A 123 -5.30 -15.28 -4.12
C SER A 123 -5.27 -16.12 -5.40
N ASN A 124 -5.09 -17.44 -5.24
CA ASN A 124 -5.26 -18.45 -6.29
C ASN A 124 -6.48 -19.36 -6.02
N LYS A 125 -7.28 -19.05 -4.99
CA LYS A 125 -8.48 -19.79 -4.63
C LYS A 125 -9.71 -18.99 -5.03
N PRO A 126 -10.60 -19.51 -5.91
CA PRO A 126 -11.77 -18.76 -6.40
C PRO A 126 -12.64 -18.18 -5.29
N ASN A 127 -12.96 -18.96 -4.27
CA ASN A 127 -13.80 -18.49 -3.15
C ASN A 127 -13.16 -17.30 -2.42
N ARG A 128 -11.82 -17.30 -2.21
CA ARG A 128 -11.12 -16.16 -1.58
C ARG A 128 -11.05 -14.94 -2.50
N ILE A 129 -11.02 -15.13 -3.81
CA ILE A 129 -11.09 -14.00 -4.77
C ILE A 129 -12.45 -13.32 -4.64
N SER A 130 -13.55 -14.10 -4.60
CA SER A 130 -14.89 -13.58 -4.38
C SER A 130 -15.01 -12.91 -3.00
N GLU A 131 -14.55 -13.56 -1.94
CA GLU A 131 -14.52 -13.04 -0.57
C GLU A 131 -13.77 -11.69 -0.49
N ASN A 132 -12.60 -11.59 -1.14
CA ASN A 132 -11.83 -10.35 -1.18
C ASN A 132 -12.60 -9.22 -1.89
N LEU A 133 -13.35 -9.51 -2.96
CA LEU A 133 -14.19 -8.53 -3.64
C LEU A 133 -15.38 -8.11 -2.77
N ASP A 134 -15.98 -9.05 -2.07
CA ASP A 134 -17.13 -8.80 -1.18
C ASP A 134 -16.78 -7.89 0.00
N SER A 135 -15.48 -7.76 0.34
CA SER A 135 -15.02 -6.83 1.38
C SER A 135 -15.44 -5.38 1.10
N LEU A 136 -15.56 -4.99 -0.18
CA LEU A 136 -15.98 -3.63 -0.56
C LEU A 136 -17.40 -3.26 -0.14
N LYS A 137 -18.23 -4.25 0.20
CA LYS A 137 -19.60 -4.07 0.67
C LYS A 137 -19.71 -3.79 2.17
N LEU A 138 -18.62 -3.95 2.93
CA LEU A 138 -18.59 -3.73 4.36
C LEU A 138 -18.66 -2.23 4.69
N ASP A 139 -19.24 -1.92 5.83
CA ASP A 139 -19.16 -0.62 6.48
C ASP A 139 -18.30 -0.77 7.74
N LEU A 140 -17.20 -0.01 7.84
CA LEU A 140 -16.30 -0.02 8.99
C LEU A 140 -16.60 1.10 10.00
N SER A 141 -17.69 1.84 9.83
CA SER A 141 -18.07 2.94 10.71
C SER A 141 -18.14 2.47 12.17
N GLY A 142 -17.51 3.21 13.08
CA GLY A 142 -17.47 2.90 14.50
C GLY A 142 -16.39 1.89 14.92
N THR A 143 -15.47 1.53 14.02
CA THR A 143 -14.34 0.63 14.32
C THR A 143 -12.98 1.34 14.20
N GLU A 144 -12.96 2.66 14.10
CA GLU A 144 -11.76 3.46 13.84
C GLU A 144 -10.72 3.31 14.95
N GLU A 145 -11.16 3.32 16.22
CA GLU A 145 -10.28 3.17 17.37
C GLU A 145 -9.69 1.76 17.46
N GLU A 146 -10.49 0.73 17.19
CA GLU A 146 -10.04 -0.66 17.16
C GLU A 146 -9.00 -0.88 16.07
N PHE A 147 -9.19 -0.33 14.87
CA PHE A 147 -8.19 -0.41 13.80
C PHE A 147 -6.94 0.40 14.13
N ALA A 148 -7.07 1.58 14.74
CA ALA A 148 -5.92 2.36 15.18
C ALA A 148 -5.06 1.60 16.21
N ALA A 149 -5.71 0.82 17.09
CA ALA A 149 -5.02 -0.01 18.09
C ALA A 149 -4.28 -1.23 17.50
N LEU A 150 -4.50 -1.58 16.24
CA LEU A 150 -3.76 -2.66 15.56
C LEU A 150 -2.37 -2.24 15.08
N GLU A 151 -2.08 -0.93 15.01
CA GLU A 151 -0.78 -0.44 14.51
C GLU A 151 0.39 -0.94 15.38
N GLU A 152 1.28 -1.69 14.78
CA GLU A 152 2.45 -2.31 15.45
C GLU A 152 3.75 -2.02 14.70
N SER A 153 3.69 -1.27 13.60
CA SER A 153 4.80 -1.14 12.64
C SER A 153 5.30 -2.50 12.12
N TYR A 154 4.36 -3.45 11.98
CA TYR A 154 4.65 -4.82 11.58
C TYR A 154 4.91 -4.93 10.07
N VAL A 155 6.16 -5.09 9.70
CA VAL A 155 6.57 -5.38 8.31
C VAL A 155 6.55 -6.89 8.08
N SER A 156 5.81 -7.36 7.06
CA SER A 156 5.68 -8.79 6.77
C SER A 156 6.93 -9.44 6.15
N GLY A 157 7.98 -8.67 5.99
CA GLY A 157 9.27 -9.07 5.44
C GLY A 157 10.34 -8.01 5.68
N TRP A 158 11.08 -7.63 4.63
CA TRP A 158 12.02 -6.53 4.66
C TRP A 158 11.34 -5.20 4.31
N ASP A 159 11.74 -4.10 4.97
CA ASP A 159 11.22 -2.76 4.71
C ASP A 159 12.17 -1.92 3.82
N PRO A 160 11.97 -1.90 2.50
CA PRO A 160 12.81 -1.12 1.61
C PRO A 160 12.52 0.39 1.64
N THR A 161 11.47 0.84 2.32
CA THR A 161 11.12 2.26 2.38
C THR A 161 12.05 3.06 3.31
N SER A 162 12.80 2.36 4.15
CA SER A 162 13.80 2.92 5.07
C SER A 162 15.23 2.87 4.54
N GLU A 163 15.45 2.21 3.40
CA GLU A 163 16.78 2.16 2.77
C GLU A 163 17.23 3.54 2.27
N PRO A 164 18.54 3.78 2.17
CA PRO A 164 19.08 5.06 1.70
C PRO A 164 18.59 5.45 0.34
#